data_d96face767db4beb3cc05b098ef95592
#
_entry.id   d96face767db4beb3cc05b098ef95592
#
_cell.length_a   1.000
_cell.length_b   1.000
_cell.length_c   1.000
_cell.angle_alpha   90.00
_cell.angle_beta   90.00
_cell.angle_gamma   90.00
#
_symmetry.space_group_name_H-M   'P 1'
#
loop_
_entity.id
_entity.type
_entity.pdbx_description
1 polymer ?
#
loop_
_entity_poly.entity_id
_entity_poly.type
_entity_poly.pdbx_seq_one_letter_code
_entity_poly.pdbx_strand_id
1 'polypeptide(L)'
;MEEAKKYKSEGVLEVTLLGQNVNSYGRDLYGDPKFYDLLCKIDELGFARLRFATSHPKDISDDVIKAFGSLKSLQPALHLPVQSGSDRILKEMNRKYTSEYYLGLIEKLRSARPDIALSTDIIVGFPGEKQEDFDATYKLVDEVKYHQVFTFIYSKREGTPAAKIKDDTPKDVIQKRFDSLVELVADRANELNQQDLNSTMDVLFEGASKKDANVLVGKSPKNQTVHVELGDKKASDFTGKILPVKISEAKTWYLKGELLAV
;
A
#
# COMPACT_ATOMS: atom_id res chain seq x y z
N MET A 1 -23.45 3.28 4.09
CA MET A 1 -24.08 3.26 2.74
C MET A 1 -24.66 4.61 2.33
N GLU A 2 -25.41 5.30 3.18
CA GLU A 2 -25.98 6.62 2.82
C GLU A 2 -24.92 7.67 2.46
N GLU A 3 -23.83 7.72 3.21
CA GLU A 3 -22.69 8.60 2.92
C GLU A 3 -22.07 8.29 1.55
N ALA A 4 -21.85 7.00 1.22
CA ALA A 4 -21.32 6.59 -0.08
C ALA A 4 -22.27 6.97 -1.23
N LYS A 5 -23.58 6.80 -1.07
CA LYS A 5 -24.58 7.24 -2.06
C LYS A 5 -24.53 8.75 -2.28
N LYS A 6 -24.41 9.51 -1.18
CA LYS A 6 -24.27 10.98 -1.25
C LYS A 6 -23.03 11.36 -2.06
N TYR A 7 -21.85 10.84 -1.73
CA TYR A 7 -20.63 11.12 -2.47
C TYR A 7 -20.74 10.74 -3.95
N LYS A 8 -21.38 9.59 -4.24
CA LYS A 8 -21.62 9.21 -5.63
C LYS A 8 -22.50 10.22 -6.38
N SER A 9 -23.58 10.73 -5.75
CA SER A 9 -24.45 11.75 -6.35
C SER A 9 -23.75 13.10 -6.55
N GLU A 10 -22.72 13.40 -5.76
CA GLU A 10 -21.88 14.58 -5.87
C GLU A 10 -20.75 14.43 -6.92
N GLY A 11 -20.68 13.30 -7.61
CA GLY A 11 -19.70 13.05 -8.67
C GLY A 11 -18.31 12.62 -8.19
N VAL A 12 -18.17 12.18 -6.94
CA VAL A 12 -16.91 11.63 -6.41
C VAL A 12 -16.51 10.39 -7.21
N LEU A 13 -15.28 10.34 -7.69
CA LEU A 13 -14.77 9.26 -8.54
C LEU A 13 -14.11 8.13 -7.73
N GLU A 14 -13.38 8.47 -6.66
CA GLU A 14 -12.67 7.50 -5.83
C GLU A 14 -13.09 7.60 -4.36
N VAL A 15 -13.32 6.46 -3.73
CA VAL A 15 -13.55 6.36 -2.29
C VAL A 15 -12.53 5.41 -1.66
N THR A 16 -12.05 5.77 -0.48
CA THR A 16 -11.15 4.93 0.32
C THR A 16 -11.81 4.62 1.66
N LEU A 17 -12.02 3.35 1.94
CA LEU A 17 -12.55 2.90 3.22
C LEU A 17 -11.45 2.89 4.28
N LEU A 18 -11.70 3.55 5.40
CA LEU A 18 -10.76 3.71 6.50
C LEU A 18 -11.36 3.17 7.80
N GLY A 19 -10.51 2.61 8.66
CA GLY A 19 -10.85 2.16 9.99
C GLY A 19 -9.58 1.77 10.75
N GLN A 20 -9.67 1.33 12.00
CA GLN A 20 -8.49 0.80 12.72
C GLN A 20 -8.05 -0.56 12.15
N ASN A 21 -9.00 -1.39 11.75
CA ASN A 21 -8.83 -2.65 11.03
C ASN A 21 -10.09 -2.89 10.20
N VAL A 22 -10.07 -2.49 8.94
CA VAL A 22 -11.26 -2.58 8.06
C VAL A 22 -11.73 -4.00 7.85
N ASN A 23 -10.83 -5.00 7.91
CA ASN A 23 -11.17 -6.40 7.70
C ASN A 23 -12.11 -6.95 8.80
N SER A 24 -12.14 -6.31 9.97
CA SER A 24 -13.05 -6.69 11.07
C SER A 24 -14.38 -5.93 11.07
N TYR A 25 -14.67 -5.15 10.02
CA TYR A 25 -15.92 -4.41 9.91
C TYR A 25 -17.15 -5.31 10.12
N GLY A 26 -18.05 -4.87 10.99
CA GLY A 26 -19.33 -5.55 11.29
C GLY A 26 -19.22 -6.70 12.28
N ARG A 27 -18.02 -7.08 12.74
CA ARG A 27 -17.86 -8.18 13.72
C ARG A 27 -18.59 -7.91 15.04
N ASP A 28 -18.57 -6.68 15.49
CA ASP A 28 -19.26 -6.21 16.70
C ASP A 28 -20.80 -6.22 16.59
N LEU A 29 -21.33 -6.06 15.38
CA LEU A 29 -22.75 -5.99 15.10
C LEU A 29 -23.36 -7.36 14.72
N TYR A 30 -22.59 -8.19 14.01
CA TYR A 30 -23.09 -9.42 13.37
C TYR A 30 -22.42 -10.69 13.86
N GLY A 31 -21.42 -10.58 14.77
CA GLY A 31 -20.59 -11.71 15.20
C GLY A 31 -19.45 -12.06 14.23
N ASP A 32 -19.68 -11.93 12.93
CA ASP A 32 -18.72 -12.20 11.86
C ASP A 32 -18.35 -10.94 11.07
N PRO A 33 -17.14 -10.86 10.52
CA PRO A 33 -16.75 -9.76 9.64
C PRO A 33 -17.62 -9.68 8.39
N LYS A 34 -18.08 -8.49 8.04
CA LYS A 34 -18.91 -8.18 6.85
C LYS A 34 -18.22 -7.23 5.87
N PHE A 35 -16.89 -7.20 5.88
CA PHE A 35 -16.15 -6.26 5.05
C PHE A 35 -16.30 -6.57 3.56
N TYR A 36 -16.27 -7.85 3.16
CA TYR A 36 -16.54 -8.25 1.78
C TYR A 36 -17.93 -7.81 1.29
N ASP A 37 -18.98 -8.01 2.11
CA ASP A 37 -20.33 -7.56 1.77
C ASP A 37 -20.40 -6.04 1.59
N LEU A 38 -19.62 -5.28 2.40
CA LEU A 38 -19.54 -3.83 2.25
C LEU A 38 -18.83 -3.45 0.95
N LEU A 39 -17.72 -4.11 0.59
CA LEU A 39 -17.02 -3.87 -0.67
C LEU A 39 -17.95 -4.08 -1.87
N CYS A 40 -18.70 -5.19 -1.91
CA CYS A 40 -19.64 -5.48 -2.97
C CYS A 40 -20.72 -4.38 -3.11
N LYS A 41 -21.33 -3.98 -1.99
CA LYS A 41 -22.35 -2.92 -1.99
C LYS A 41 -21.84 -1.57 -2.45
N ILE A 42 -20.57 -1.26 -2.19
CA ILE A 42 -19.96 -0.01 -2.67
C ILE A 42 -19.58 -0.12 -4.14
N ASP A 43 -19.09 -1.27 -4.60
CA ASP A 43 -18.81 -1.53 -6.02
C ASP A 43 -20.08 -1.37 -6.87
N GLU A 44 -21.24 -1.85 -6.38
CA GLU A 44 -22.56 -1.68 -7.02
C GLU A 44 -22.98 -0.21 -7.19
N LEU A 45 -22.48 0.70 -6.37
CA LEU A 45 -22.75 2.15 -6.54
C LEU A 45 -22.02 2.75 -7.76
N GLY A 46 -21.07 2.00 -8.34
CA GLY A 46 -20.40 2.39 -9.58
C GLY A 46 -19.39 3.52 -9.44
N PHE A 47 -18.70 3.65 -8.31
CA PHE A 47 -17.51 4.49 -8.24
C PHE A 47 -16.49 4.06 -9.27
N ALA A 48 -15.73 5.01 -9.83
CA ALA A 48 -14.65 4.67 -10.75
C ALA A 48 -13.52 3.91 -10.03
N ARG A 49 -13.29 4.23 -8.75
CA ARG A 49 -12.26 3.60 -7.92
C ARG A 49 -12.72 3.40 -6.49
N LEU A 50 -12.45 2.20 -5.98
CA LEU A 50 -12.62 1.82 -4.58
C LEU A 50 -11.27 1.39 -4.03
N ARG A 51 -10.92 1.88 -2.84
CA ARG A 51 -9.72 1.48 -2.09
C ARG A 51 -10.09 1.23 -0.64
N PHE A 52 -9.22 0.56 0.06
CA PHE A 52 -9.27 0.48 1.51
C PHE A 52 -7.85 0.48 2.10
N ALA A 53 -7.74 0.92 3.34
CA ALA A 53 -6.49 0.95 4.08
C ALA A 53 -6.65 0.29 5.45
N THR A 54 -5.54 0.17 6.20
CA THR A 54 -5.53 -0.38 7.57
C THR A 54 -5.97 -1.86 7.65
N SER A 55 -5.54 -2.66 6.67
CA SER A 55 -5.68 -4.12 6.73
C SER A 55 -4.72 -4.75 7.74
N HIS A 56 -5.14 -5.85 8.33
CA HIS A 56 -4.28 -6.66 9.21
C HIS A 56 -4.15 -8.07 8.63
N PRO A 57 -2.94 -8.62 8.46
CA PRO A 57 -2.73 -9.93 7.83
C PRO A 57 -3.60 -11.05 8.40
N LYS A 58 -3.78 -11.06 9.73
CA LYS A 58 -4.58 -12.06 10.43
C LYS A 58 -6.08 -12.04 10.03
N ASP A 59 -6.61 -10.87 9.66
CA ASP A 59 -8.05 -10.65 9.52
C ASP A 59 -8.50 -10.51 8.05
N ILE A 60 -7.57 -10.56 7.07
CA ILE A 60 -7.94 -10.58 5.66
C ILE A 60 -8.51 -11.95 5.29
N SER A 61 -9.75 -11.98 4.82
CA SER A 61 -10.43 -13.22 4.44
C SER A 61 -10.17 -13.58 2.97
N ASP A 62 -10.33 -14.87 2.63
CA ASP A 62 -10.24 -15.33 1.24
C ASP A 62 -11.25 -14.61 0.32
N ASP A 63 -12.42 -14.20 0.84
CA ASP A 63 -13.41 -13.46 0.04
C ASP A 63 -12.94 -12.04 -0.26
N VAL A 64 -12.27 -11.36 0.70
CA VAL A 64 -11.64 -10.06 0.45
C VAL A 64 -10.49 -10.19 -0.56
N ILE A 65 -9.72 -11.28 -0.51
CA ILE A 65 -8.69 -11.56 -1.52
C ILE A 65 -9.30 -11.75 -2.90
N LYS A 66 -10.35 -12.56 -3.03
CA LYS A 66 -11.09 -12.78 -4.29
C LYS A 66 -11.70 -11.48 -4.84
N ALA A 67 -12.09 -10.54 -3.95
CA ALA A 67 -12.63 -9.24 -4.37
C ALA A 67 -11.70 -8.48 -5.31
N PHE A 68 -10.37 -8.58 -5.12
CA PHE A 68 -9.40 -7.95 -6.01
C PHE A 68 -9.47 -8.44 -7.47
N GLY A 69 -9.90 -9.69 -7.68
CA GLY A 69 -10.09 -10.26 -9.02
C GLY A 69 -11.52 -10.10 -9.58
N SER A 70 -12.52 -9.81 -8.73
CA SER A 70 -13.94 -9.83 -9.12
C SER A 70 -14.62 -8.48 -9.13
N LEU A 71 -14.28 -7.56 -8.23
CA LEU A 71 -14.90 -6.24 -8.16
C LEU A 71 -14.25 -5.27 -9.14
N LYS A 72 -15.08 -4.56 -9.91
CA LYS A 72 -14.62 -3.71 -11.02
C LYS A 72 -13.94 -2.43 -10.53
N SER A 73 -14.47 -1.83 -9.48
CA SER A 73 -13.95 -0.57 -8.94
C SER A 73 -12.77 -0.76 -8.01
N LEU A 74 -12.58 -1.96 -7.41
CA LEU A 74 -11.51 -2.23 -6.45
C LEU A 74 -10.14 -2.16 -7.11
N GLN A 75 -9.35 -1.18 -6.69
CA GLN A 75 -8.07 -0.89 -7.31
C GLN A 75 -6.99 -1.91 -6.92
N PRO A 76 -6.05 -2.24 -7.82
CA PRO A 76 -4.99 -3.22 -7.59
C PRO A 76 -3.88 -2.65 -6.69
N ALA A 77 -4.21 -2.22 -5.51
CA ALA A 77 -3.26 -1.72 -4.53
C ALA A 77 -3.71 -2.07 -3.11
N LEU A 78 -2.83 -2.72 -2.34
CA LEU A 78 -3.12 -3.11 -0.97
C LEU A 78 -1.96 -2.77 -0.05
N HIS A 79 -2.25 -2.07 1.05
CA HIS A 79 -1.34 -1.89 2.16
C HIS A 79 -1.59 -3.01 3.19
N LEU A 80 -0.59 -3.89 3.37
CA LEU A 80 -0.68 -5.04 4.27
C LEU A 80 0.57 -5.12 5.16
N PRO A 81 0.55 -4.46 6.34
CA PRO A 81 1.71 -4.36 7.22
C PRO A 81 2.14 -5.71 7.81
N VAL A 82 3.36 -6.19 7.46
CA VAL A 82 3.93 -7.42 8.03
C VAL A 82 4.73 -7.15 9.30
N GLN A 83 5.36 -6.00 9.42
CA GLN A 83 6.17 -5.49 10.53
C GLN A 83 7.58 -6.12 10.64
N SER A 84 7.74 -7.43 10.45
CA SER A 84 9.01 -8.15 10.46
C SER A 84 8.88 -9.44 9.65
N GLY A 85 9.99 -9.95 9.12
CA GLY A 85 10.08 -11.28 8.49
C GLY A 85 10.48 -12.39 9.47
N SER A 86 10.83 -12.05 10.72
CA SER A 86 11.19 -13.02 11.75
C SER A 86 9.96 -13.41 12.59
N ASP A 87 9.64 -14.71 12.62
CA ASP A 87 8.53 -15.23 13.44
C ASP A 87 8.76 -14.98 14.95
N ARG A 88 10.03 -15.00 15.39
CA ARG A 88 10.39 -14.67 16.77
C ARG A 88 10.02 -13.22 17.07
N ILE A 89 10.40 -12.28 16.23
CA ILE A 89 10.08 -10.85 16.40
C ILE A 89 8.58 -10.60 16.25
N LEU A 90 7.91 -11.22 15.30
CA LEU A 90 6.45 -11.16 15.15
C LEU A 90 5.75 -11.58 16.45
N LYS A 91 6.20 -12.65 17.09
CA LYS A 91 5.68 -13.11 18.38
C LYS A 91 5.90 -12.08 19.48
N GLU A 92 7.08 -11.48 19.58
CA GLU A 92 7.40 -10.43 20.55
C GLU A 92 6.58 -9.14 20.31
N MET A 93 6.26 -8.84 19.04
CA MET A 93 5.34 -7.78 18.66
C MET A 93 3.86 -8.12 18.89
N ASN A 94 3.57 -9.30 19.48
CA ASN A 94 2.22 -9.84 19.68
C ASN A 94 1.44 -10.01 18.37
N ARG A 95 2.12 -10.27 17.25
CA ARG A 95 1.48 -10.62 15.99
C ARG A 95 1.06 -12.09 16.02
N LYS A 96 -0.16 -12.38 15.55
CA LYS A 96 -0.78 -13.71 15.60
C LYS A 96 -0.69 -14.41 14.24
N TYR A 97 0.40 -14.22 13.54
CA TYR A 97 0.71 -14.86 12.25
C TYR A 97 2.23 -15.04 12.12
N THR A 98 2.63 -15.93 11.23
CA THR A 98 4.01 -16.21 10.85
C THR A 98 4.35 -15.57 9.51
N SER A 99 5.64 -15.51 9.18
CA SER A 99 6.14 -15.11 7.86
C SER A 99 5.61 -16.02 6.75
N GLU A 100 5.57 -17.34 6.98
CA GLU A 100 5.00 -18.31 6.04
C GLU A 100 3.51 -18.05 5.76
N TYR A 101 2.71 -17.85 6.81
CA TYR A 101 1.31 -17.48 6.65
C TYR A 101 1.15 -16.21 5.83
N TYR A 102 1.98 -15.20 6.10
CA TYR A 102 1.95 -13.94 5.36
C TYR A 102 2.30 -14.13 3.88
N LEU A 103 3.35 -14.88 3.57
CA LEU A 103 3.73 -15.21 2.19
C LEU A 103 2.60 -15.95 1.45
N GLY A 104 1.92 -16.88 2.11
CA GLY A 104 0.73 -17.55 1.56
C GLY A 104 -0.42 -16.59 1.23
N LEU A 105 -0.62 -15.51 2.02
CA LEU A 105 -1.56 -14.45 1.68
C LEU A 105 -1.14 -13.68 0.42
N ILE A 106 0.17 -13.36 0.30
CA ILE A 106 0.71 -12.68 -0.88
C ILE A 106 0.52 -13.52 -2.15
N GLU A 107 0.76 -14.83 -2.10
CA GLU A 107 0.52 -15.74 -3.21
C GLU A 107 -0.95 -15.76 -3.64
N LYS A 108 -1.88 -15.85 -2.68
CA LYS A 108 -3.32 -15.79 -2.96
C LYS A 108 -3.73 -14.45 -3.59
N LEU A 109 -3.22 -13.33 -3.08
CA LEU A 109 -3.48 -11.99 -3.63
C LEU A 109 -2.98 -11.87 -5.07
N ARG A 110 -1.76 -12.33 -5.37
CA ARG A 110 -1.21 -12.33 -6.73
C ARG A 110 -1.93 -13.28 -7.66
N SER A 111 -2.42 -14.41 -7.14
CA SER A 111 -3.26 -15.33 -7.93
C SER A 111 -4.62 -14.71 -8.29
N ALA A 112 -5.23 -13.94 -7.37
CA ALA A 112 -6.49 -13.24 -7.62
C ALA A 112 -6.30 -11.99 -8.50
N ARG A 113 -5.17 -11.29 -8.33
CA ARG A 113 -4.84 -10.05 -9.03
C ARG A 113 -3.34 -9.98 -9.32
N PRO A 114 -2.85 -10.50 -10.47
CA PRO A 114 -1.42 -10.59 -10.78
C PRO A 114 -0.66 -9.27 -10.79
N ASP A 115 -1.32 -8.16 -11.13
CA ASP A 115 -0.77 -6.81 -11.18
C ASP A 115 -0.92 -6.03 -9.86
N ILE A 116 -1.28 -6.69 -8.75
CA ILE A 116 -1.50 -6.02 -7.47
C ILE A 116 -0.23 -5.35 -6.94
N ALA A 117 -0.32 -4.07 -6.65
CA ALA A 117 0.71 -3.32 -5.96
C ALA A 117 0.59 -3.50 -4.45
N LEU A 118 1.66 -3.98 -3.84
CA LEU A 118 1.70 -4.21 -2.40
C LEU A 118 2.56 -3.16 -1.70
N SER A 119 2.09 -2.72 -0.54
CA SER A 119 2.88 -1.92 0.39
C SER A 119 2.81 -2.48 1.80
N THR A 120 3.82 -2.20 2.61
CA THR A 120 3.93 -2.73 3.98
C THR A 120 4.66 -1.76 4.90
N ASP A 121 4.57 -2.04 6.20
CA ASP A 121 5.39 -1.42 7.24
C ASP A 121 6.41 -2.43 7.75
N ILE A 122 7.65 -1.98 7.98
CA ILE A 122 8.72 -2.75 8.61
C ILE A 122 9.32 -1.92 9.76
N ILE A 123 9.52 -2.57 10.89
CA ILE A 123 10.19 -2.00 12.06
C ILE A 123 11.54 -2.70 12.22
N VAL A 124 12.63 -1.94 12.12
CA VAL A 124 14.01 -2.38 12.34
C VAL A 124 14.45 -2.00 13.76
N GLY A 125 15.30 -2.83 14.35
CA GLY A 125 15.83 -2.57 15.71
C GLY A 125 14.75 -2.73 16.79
N PHE A 126 13.81 -3.65 16.61
CA PHE A 126 12.93 -4.04 17.70
C PHE A 126 13.75 -4.63 18.84
N PRO A 127 13.44 -4.33 20.13
CA PRO A 127 14.27 -4.78 21.26
C PRO A 127 14.56 -6.27 21.23
N GLY A 128 15.86 -6.61 21.28
CA GLY A 128 16.34 -7.98 21.17
C GLY A 128 16.37 -8.56 19.74
N GLU A 129 16.19 -7.74 18.70
CA GLU A 129 16.37 -8.17 17.30
C GLU A 129 17.82 -8.54 17.03
N LYS A 130 18.08 -9.79 16.65
CA LYS A 130 19.38 -10.29 16.24
C LYS A 130 19.63 -10.11 14.75
N GLN A 131 20.86 -10.39 14.28
CA GLN A 131 21.18 -10.32 12.85
C GLN A 131 20.32 -11.31 12.04
N GLU A 132 20.17 -12.52 12.51
CA GLU A 132 19.34 -13.55 11.87
C GLU A 132 17.87 -13.14 11.69
N ASP A 133 17.31 -12.34 12.63
CA ASP A 133 15.94 -11.81 12.51
C ASP A 133 15.84 -10.73 11.45
N PHE A 134 16.84 -9.85 11.41
CA PHE A 134 16.95 -8.84 10.37
C PHE A 134 17.11 -9.47 8.99
N ASP A 135 17.99 -10.49 8.87
CA ASP A 135 18.22 -11.20 7.61
C ASP A 135 16.93 -11.88 7.09
N ALA A 136 16.12 -12.45 8.00
CA ALA A 136 14.81 -13.00 7.65
C ALA A 136 13.86 -11.89 7.14
N THR A 137 13.88 -10.71 7.75
CA THR A 137 13.08 -9.56 7.30
C THR A 137 13.55 -9.05 5.94
N TYR A 138 14.87 -8.93 5.74
CA TYR A 138 15.47 -8.52 4.49
C TYR A 138 15.09 -9.49 3.35
N LYS A 139 15.21 -10.80 3.59
CA LYS A 139 14.82 -11.85 2.64
C LYS A 139 13.33 -11.78 2.28
N LEU A 140 12.45 -11.60 3.26
CA LEU A 140 11.01 -11.48 3.00
C LEU A 140 10.69 -10.26 2.11
N VAL A 141 11.32 -9.12 2.38
CA VAL A 141 11.13 -7.90 1.58
C VAL A 141 11.62 -8.11 0.15
N ASP A 142 12.77 -8.75 -0.03
CA ASP A 142 13.33 -9.08 -1.34
C ASP A 142 12.44 -10.05 -2.13
N GLU A 143 11.90 -11.07 -1.49
CA GLU A 143 11.02 -12.07 -2.09
C GLU A 143 9.66 -11.48 -2.50
N VAL A 144 9.05 -10.68 -1.61
CA VAL A 144 7.73 -10.10 -1.89
C VAL A 144 7.80 -8.99 -2.93
N LYS A 145 8.89 -8.24 -3.06
CA LYS A 145 9.03 -7.12 -4.00
C LYS A 145 7.85 -6.15 -3.87
N TYR A 146 7.89 -5.34 -2.82
CA TYR A 146 6.88 -4.33 -2.58
C TYR A 146 7.06 -3.11 -3.47
N HIS A 147 5.98 -2.48 -3.89
CA HIS A 147 6.00 -1.15 -4.53
C HIS A 147 6.39 -0.05 -3.54
N GLN A 148 6.08 -0.26 -2.25
CA GLN A 148 6.45 0.68 -1.19
C GLN A 148 6.60 -0.05 0.15
N VAL A 149 7.66 0.27 0.87
CA VAL A 149 7.85 -0.15 2.26
C VAL A 149 8.07 1.10 3.11
N PHE A 150 7.26 1.25 4.13
CA PHE A 150 7.49 2.25 5.16
C PHE A 150 8.39 1.63 6.21
N THR A 151 9.66 2.00 6.18
CA THR A 151 10.67 1.47 7.10
C THR A 151 10.82 2.42 8.29
N PHE A 152 10.75 1.87 9.49
CA PHE A 152 10.87 2.59 10.74
C PHE A 152 11.96 1.97 11.61
N ILE A 153 12.72 2.80 12.31
CA ILE A 153 13.51 2.34 13.45
C ILE A 153 12.56 2.29 14.66
N TYR A 154 12.62 1.20 15.43
CA TYR A 154 11.80 1.06 16.63
C TYR A 154 11.94 2.27 17.55
N SER A 155 10.81 2.82 17.98
CA SER A 155 10.71 3.89 18.95
C SER A 155 10.01 3.39 20.21
N LYS A 156 10.69 3.51 21.35
CA LYS A 156 10.18 3.07 22.65
C LYS A 156 8.91 3.83 23.00
N ARG A 157 7.83 3.09 23.30
CA ARG A 157 6.57 3.65 23.79
C ARG A 157 6.34 3.20 25.21
N GLU A 158 6.27 4.14 26.13
CA GLU A 158 6.00 3.85 27.53
C GLU A 158 4.69 3.08 27.71
N GLY A 159 4.67 2.17 28.70
CA GLY A 159 3.50 1.32 28.98
C GLY A 159 3.40 0.06 28.13
N THR A 160 4.23 -0.11 27.07
CA THR A 160 4.22 -1.33 26.26
C THR A 160 5.14 -2.41 26.81
N PRO A 161 4.83 -3.72 26.61
CA PRO A 161 5.74 -4.81 26.95
C PRO A 161 7.12 -4.65 26.31
N ALA A 162 7.19 -4.25 25.06
CA ALA A 162 8.44 -4.03 24.33
C ALA A 162 9.36 -2.98 25.00
N ALA A 163 8.77 -1.98 25.64
CA ALA A 163 9.54 -0.95 26.36
C ALA A 163 10.30 -1.48 27.59
N LYS A 164 9.95 -2.68 28.08
CA LYS A 164 10.58 -3.34 29.24
C LYS A 164 11.72 -4.28 28.82
N ILE A 165 11.83 -4.62 27.56
CA ILE A 165 12.89 -5.48 27.03
C ILE A 165 14.19 -4.67 27.05
N LYS A 166 15.23 -5.23 27.70
CA LYS A 166 16.56 -4.68 27.59
C LYS A 166 17.11 -4.98 26.20
N ASP A 167 17.64 -3.95 25.58
CA ASP A 167 18.28 -4.06 24.30
C ASP A 167 19.56 -3.24 24.31
N ASP A 168 20.70 -3.93 24.14
CA ASP A 168 22.03 -3.33 24.12
C ASP A 168 22.57 -3.27 22.67
N THR A 169 21.71 -3.46 21.66
CA THR A 169 22.12 -3.38 20.24
C THR A 169 22.64 -1.98 19.94
N PRO A 170 23.90 -1.84 19.49
CA PRO A 170 24.49 -0.55 19.15
C PRO A 170 23.67 0.19 18.09
N LYS A 171 23.51 1.50 18.27
CA LYS A 171 22.73 2.34 17.35
C LYS A 171 23.25 2.31 15.90
N ASP A 172 24.57 2.21 15.72
CA ASP A 172 25.19 2.11 14.40
C ASP A 172 24.84 0.79 13.69
N VAL A 173 24.65 -0.32 14.45
CA VAL A 173 24.18 -1.59 13.90
C VAL A 173 22.73 -1.46 13.43
N ILE A 174 21.86 -0.85 14.22
CA ILE A 174 20.47 -0.60 13.84
C ILE A 174 20.41 0.31 12.61
N GLN A 175 21.23 1.37 12.58
CA GLN A 175 21.27 2.27 11.44
C GLN A 175 21.73 1.56 10.16
N LYS A 176 22.78 0.74 10.23
CA LYS A 176 23.25 -0.06 9.07
C LYS A 176 22.18 -1.01 8.53
N ARG A 177 21.44 -1.67 9.43
CA ARG A 177 20.30 -2.52 9.04
C ARG A 177 19.23 -1.69 8.33
N PHE A 178 18.86 -0.55 8.91
CA PHE A 178 17.88 0.36 8.33
C PHE A 178 18.31 0.84 6.93
N ASP A 179 19.54 1.32 6.79
CA ASP A 179 20.04 1.84 5.54
C ASP A 179 20.09 0.75 4.45
N SER A 180 20.55 -0.46 4.77
CA SER A 180 20.58 -1.57 3.83
C SER A 180 19.17 -2.01 3.39
N LEU A 181 18.18 -1.96 4.28
CA LEU A 181 16.79 -2.27 3.93
C LEU A 181 16.19 -1.18 3.04
N VAL A 182 16.47 0.10 3.31
CA VAL A 182 16.01 1.22 2.49
C VAL A 182 16.60 1.14 1.08
N GLU A 183 17.86 0.75 0.93
CA GLU A 183 18.51 0.53 -0.37
C GLU A 183 17.81 -0.61 -1.14
N LEU A 184 17.61 -1.76 -0.51
CA LEU A 184 16.84 -2.87 -1.13
C LEU A 184 15.46 -2.43 -1.60
N VAL A 185 14.73 -1.72 -0.74
CA VAL A 185 13.38 -1.22 -1.07
C VAL A 185 13.41 -0.29 -2.27
N ALA A 186 14.40 0.62 -2.34
CA ALA A 186 14.56 1.54 -3.47
C ALA A 186 14.82 0.78 -4.78
N ASP A 187 15.68 -0.23 -4.74
CA ASP A 187 16.00 -1.06 -5.90
C ASP A 187 14.75 -1.81 -6.40
N ARG A 188 14.01 -2.47 -5.49
CA ARG A 188 12.79 -3.22 -5.85
C ARG A 188 11.68 -2.32 -6.34
N ALA A 189 11.47 -1.15 -5.72
CA ALA A 189 10.50 -0.17 -6.19
C ALA A 189 10.85 0.35 -7.60
N ASN A 190 12.14 0.61 -7.86
CA ASN A 190 12.59 1.01 -9.19
C ASN A 190 12.37 -0.10 -10.22
N GLU A 191 12.74 -1.36 -9.92
CA GLU A 191 12.48 -2.51 -10.81
C GLU A 191 10.99 -2.62 -11.19
N LEU A 192 10.09 -2.47 -10.22
CA LEU A 192 8.65 -2.55 -10.45
C LEU A 192 8.14 -1.37 -11.29
N ASN A 193 8.60 -0.16 -11.01
CA ASN A 193 8.20 1.02 -11.76
C ASN A 193 8.71 0.97 -13.21
N GLN A 194 9.90 0.40 -13.46
CA GLN A 194 10.43 0.21 -14.82
C GLN A 194 9.53 -0.69 -15.69
N GLN A 195 8.77 -1.62 -15.09
CA GLN A 195 7.82 -2.46 -15.83
C GLN A 195 6.64 -1.66 -16.40
N ASP A 196 6.34 -0.51 -15.82
CA ASP A 196 5.27 0.38 -16.29
C ASP A 196 5.75 1.36 -17.39
N LEU A 197 7.05 1.39 -17.72
CA LEU A 197 7.60 2.24 -18.78
C LEU A 197 6.95 1.91 -20.13
N ASN A 198 6.61 2.94 -20.90
CA ASN A 198 5.89 2.86 -22.17
C ASN A 198 4.45 2.29 -22.09
N SER A 199 3.93 1.97 -20.90
CA SER A 199 2.53 1.61 -20.72
C SER A 199 1.62 2.85 -20.81
N THR A 200 0.32 2.60 -20.97
CA THR A 200 -0.72 3.62 -20.79
C THR A 200 -1.58 3.23 -19.61
N MET A 201 -1.84 4.17 -18.73
CA MET A 201 -2.66 3.94 -17.54
C MET A 201 -3.59 5.12 -17.26
N ASP A 202 -4.75 4.83 -16.69
CA ASP A 202 -5.68 5.85 -16.24
C ASP A 202 -5.17 6.48 -14.94
N VAL A 203 -5.00 7.78 -14.92
CA VAL A 203 -4.51 8.53 -13.76
C VAL A 203 -5.61 9.45 -13.24
N LEU A 204 -5.94 9.33 -11.95
CA LEU A 204 -6.79 10.28 -11.25
C LEU A 204 -5.95 11.47 -10.80
N PHE A 205 -6.20 12.64 -11.36
CA PHE A 205 -5.44 13.84 -11.07
C PHE A 205 -5.97 14.57 -9.82
N GLU A 206 -5.05 14.87 -8.91
CA GLU A 206 -5.32 15.50 -7.61
C GLU A 206 -5.09 17.02 -7.64
N GLY A 207 -4.27 17.50 -8.59
CA GLY A 207 -3.96 18.93 -8.76
C GLY A 207 -2.50 19.18 -9.14
N ALA A 208 -2.07 20.43 -9.02
CA ALA A 208 -0.69 20.82 -9.25
C ALA A 208 0.24 20.29 -8.13
N SER A 209 1.47 19.99 -8.48
CA SER A 209 2.51 19.64 -7.52
C SER A 209 2.74 20.79 -6.53
N LYS A 210 2.95 20.44 -5.24
CA LYS A 210 3.29 21.44 -4.21
C LYS A 210 4.65 22.12 -4.44
N LYS A 211 5.53 21.50 -5.24
CA LYS A 211 6.89 21.99 -5.53
C LYS A 211 6.96 22.75 -6.85
N ASP A 212 6.09 22.44 -7.80
CA ASP A 212 6.08 23.04 -9.13
C ASP A 212 4.67 23.10 -9.68
N ALA A 213 4.14 24.30 -9.83
CA ALA A 213 2.78 24.52 -10.33
C ALA A 213 2.59 24.09 -11.80
N ASN A 214 3.67 23.91 -12.56
CA ASN A 214 3.63 23.43 -13.94
C ASN A 214 3.55 21.90 -14.06
N VAL A 215 3.62 21.20 -12.92
CA VAL A 215 3.53 19.73 -12.87
C VAL A 215 2.18 19.33 -12.28
N LEU A 216 1.39 18.62 -13.06
CA LEU A 216 0.17 17.98 -12.63
C LEU A 216 0.50 16.64 -11.94
N VAL A 217 -0.13 16.37 -10.81
CA VAL A 217 0.09 15.17 -10.01
C VAL A 217 -1.20 14.38 -9.89
N GLY A 218 -1.08 13.07 -10.03
CA GLY A 218 -2.20 12.15 -9.84
C GLY A 218 -1.75 10.78 -9.36
N LYS A 219 -2.72 9.89 -9.24
CA LYS A 219 -2.51 8.51 -8.79
C LYS A 219 -2.92 7.51 -9.85
N SER A 220 -2.04 6.54 -10.10
CA SER A 220 -2.33 5.37 -10.93
C SER A 220 -3.30 4.41 -10.23
N PRO A 221 -3.87 3.39 -10.92
CA PRO A 221 -4.61 2.31 -10.29
C PRO A 221 -3.81 1.60 -9.18
N LYS A 222 -2.50 1.41 -9.36
CA LYS A 222 -1.56 0.83 -8.40
C LYS A 222 -1.15 1.79 -7.27
N ASN A 223 -1.78 2.97 -7.18
CA ASN A 223 -1.47 4.02 -6.20
C ASN A 223 -0.09 4.69 -6.35
N GLN A 224 0.59 4.49 -7.48
CA GLN A 224 1.84 5.18 -7.79
C GLN A 224 1.55 6.67 -8.05
N THR A 225 2.47 7.53 -7.65
CA THR A 225 2.41 8.96 -8.01
C THR A 225 2.82 9.12 -9.48
N VAL A 226 2.01 9.83 -10.26
CA VAL A 226 2.28 10.14 -11.66
C VAL A 226 2.38 11.65 -11.83
N HIS A 227 3.45 12.11 -12.45
CA HIS A 227 3.72 13.50 -12.77
C HIS A 227 3.55 13.72 -14.27
N VAL A 228 2.86 14.78 -14.64
CA VAL A 228 2.67 15.20 -16.03
C VAL A 228 3.00 16.69 -16.16
N GLU A 229 3.83 17.06 -17.10
CA GLU A 229 4.11 18.47 -17.40
C GLU A 229 2.93 19.12 -18.11
N LEU A 230 2.50 20.28 -17.62
CA LEU A 230 1.31 20.96 -18.11
C LEU A 230 1.55 21.78 -19.39
N GLY A 231 2.79 22.30 -19.58
CA GLY A 231 3.06 23.29 -20.62
C GLY A 231 2.18 24.54 -20.41
N ASP A 232 1.44 24.92 -21.43
CA ASP A 232 0.54 26.09 -21.36
C ASP A 232 -0.83 25.80 -20.73
N LYS A 233 -1.08 24.56 -20.28
CA LYS A 233 -2.36 24.12 -19.69
C LYS A 233 -2.41 24.45 -18.19
N LYS A 234 -3.64 24.51 -17.65
CA LYS A 234 -3.85 24.76 -16.22
C LYS A 234 -4.20 23.47 -15.49
N ALA A 235 -3.65 23.27 -14.30
CA ALA A 235 -3.94 22.09 -13.47
C ALA A 235 -5.44 21.98 -13.15
N SER A 236 -6.15 23.10 -12.97
CA SER A 236 -7.59 23.14 -12.73
C SER A 236 -8.43 22.42 -13.78
N ASP A 237 -7.94 22.38 -15.03
CA ASP A 237 -8.67 21.77 -16.14
C ASP A 237 -8.70 20.25 -16.06
N PHE A 238 -7.81 19.66 -15.24
CA PHE A 238 -7.59 18.23 -15.11
C PHE A 238 -7.86 17.69 -13.70
N THR A 239 -7.83 18.54 -12.70
CA THR A 239 -8.08 18.16 -11.29
C THR A 239 -9.44 17.49 -11.14
N GLY A 240 -9.47 16.35 -10.44
CA GLY A 240 -10.67 15.54 -10.23
C GLY A 240 -11.07 14.70 -11.44
N LYS A 241 -10.25 14.61 -12.49
CA LYS A 241 -10.51 13.78 -13.67
C LYS A 241 -9.61 12.53 -13.69
N ILE A 242 -10.13 11.45 -14.27
CA ILE A 242 -9.35 10.27 -14.62
C ILE A 242 -9.06 10.36 -16.11
N LEU A 243 -7.78 10.40 -16.47
CA LEU A 243 -7.35 10.54 -17.85
C LEU A 243 -6.22 9.56 -18.19
N PRO A 244 -6.15 9.09 -19.46
CA PRO A 244 -5.09 8.21 -19.90
C PRO A 244 -3.76 8.97 -20.01
N VAL A 245 -2.71 8.37 -19.44
CA VAL A 245 -1.34 8.89 -19.44
C VAL A 245 -0.43 7.83 -20.01
N LYS A 246 0.38 8.20 -21.01
CA LYS A 246 1.49 7.40 -21.53
C LYS A 246 2.70 7.63 -20.65
N ILE A 247 3.21 6.57 -20.01
CA ILE A 247 4.40 6.66 -19.14
C ILE A 247 5.64 6.76 -19.99
N SER A 248 6.39 7.86 -19.83
CA SER A 248 7.63 8.16 -20.56
C SER A 248 8.89 7.98 -19.72
N GLU A 249 8.80 8.05 -18.40
CA GLU A 249 9.91 7.87 -17.49
C GLU A 249 9.45 7.21 -16.19
N ALA A 250 10.21 6.23 -15.69
CA ALA A 250 10.00 5.58 -14.42
C ALA A 250 11.14 5.92 -13.46
N LYS A 251 10.80 6.51 -12.32
CA LYS A 251 11.70 6.79 -11.19
C LYS A 251 11.39 5.85 -10.03
N THR A 252 12.29 5.76 -9.07
CA THR A 252 12.11 4.92 -7.88
C THR A 252 10.77 5.16 -7.18
N TRP A 253 10.33 6.43 -7.02
CA TRP A 253 9.18 6.78 -6.19
C TRP A 253 8.01 7.40 -6.95
N TYR A 254 8.13 7.61 -8.25
CA TYR A 254 7.08 8.18 -9.09
C TYR A 254 7.32 7.87 -10.56
N LEU A 255 6.28 8.01 -11.33
CA LEU A 255 6.29 7.91 -12.78
C LEU A 255 6.14 9.30 -13.40
N LYS A 256 6.69 9.51 -14.60
CA LYS A 256 6.35 10.65 -15.43
C LYS A 256 5.67 10.17 -16.70
N GLY A 257 4.81 10.98 -17.23
CA GLY A 257 4.12 10.65 -18.46
C GLY A 257 3.54 11.86 -19.16
N GLU A 258 2.86 11.58 -20.26
CA GLU A 258 2.22 12.56 -21.11
C GLU A 258 0.73 12.25 -21.21
N LEU A 259 -0.11 13.29 -21.13
CA LEU A 259 -1.54 13.15 -21.39
C LEU A 259 -1.74 12.74 -22.85
N LEU A 260 -2.47 11.65 -23.05
CA LEU A 260 -2.95 11.34 -24.38
C LEU A 260 -4.07 12.32 -24.75
N ALA A 261 -4.05 12.74 -26.00
CA ALA A 261 -5.14 13.59 -26.51
C ALA A 261 -6.48 12.85 -26.36
N VAL A 262 -7.42 13.48 -25.69
CA VAL A 262 -8.80 13.03 -25.52
C VAL A 262 -9.65 13.77 -26.54
#